data_505fdbab0ea34b36aea7f704ff11bfa8
#
_entry.id   505fdbab0ea34b36aea7f704ff11bfa8
#
_cell.length_a   1.000
_cell.length_b   1.000
_cell.length_c   1.000
_cell.angle_alpha   90.00
_cell.angle_beta   90.00
_cell.angle_gamma   90.00
#
_symmetry.space_group_name_H-M   'P 1'
#
loop_
_entity.id
_entity.type
_entity.pdbx_description
1 polymer ?
#
loop_
_entity_poly.entity_id
_entity_poly.type
_entity_poly.pdbx_seq_one_letter_code
_entity_poly.pdbx_strand_id
1 'polypeptide(L)'
;MAEPFALPEDLLAEIRSLHEGPDRGYHAWSHPLALLGLLDEVAGDLDDPLAVRCAILLHDAIYEPRRADNETRSAELARRMLDGVVPEVSLARAIRLIEATQRHAIPDDLPADERGDMGVFLDMDLSILGAAPEAFDAYEAGVRHEYREVPEALFRQGRAAILERFLEREALYFSPWGRARFEAPARANLRRSIAALRAD
;
A
#
# COMPACT_ATOMS: atom_id res chain seq x y z
N MET A 1 17.07 -18.38 -14.87
CA MET A 1 15.66 -18.65 -15.21
C MET A 1 14.94 -17.32 -15.12
N ALA A 2 14.11 -16.94 -16.09
CA ALA A 2 13.30 -15.74 -15.99
C ALA A 2 12.38 -15.90 -14.76
N GLU A 3 12.22 -14.85 -13.96
CA GLU A 3 11.24 -14.84 -12.89
C GLU A 3 9.86 -15.08 -13.50
N PRO A 4 9.07 -16.04 -12.98
CA PRO A 4 7.80 -16.44 -13.62
C PRO A 4 6.75 -15.32 -13.63
N PHE A 5 7.02 -14.16 -13.01
CA PHE A 5 6.11 -13.03 -12.85
C PHE A 5 6.74 -11.70 -13.30
N ALA A 6 7.80 -11.74 -14.15
CA ALA A 6 8.45 -10.52 -14.62
C ALA A 6 7.61 -9.81 -15.68
N LEU A 7 7.35 -8.52 -15.47
CA LEU A 7 6.80 -7.64 -16.50
C LEU A 7 7.92 -7.26 -17.50
N PRO A 8 7.59 -6.86 -18.75
CA PRO A 8 8.56 -6.32 -19.71
C PRO A 8 9.38 -5.17 -19.09
N GLU A 9 10.67 -5.12 -19.39
CA GLU A 9 11.59 -4.14 -18.78
C GLU A 9 11.20 -2.68 -19.10
N ASP A 10 10.75 -2.41 -20.32
CA ASP A 10 10.27 -1.09 -20.76
C ASP A 10 9.02 -0.67 -19.98
N LEU A 11 8.07 -1.59 -19.80
CA LEU A 11 6.88 -1.35 -18.99
C LEU A 11 7.24 -1.10 -17.52
N LEU A 12 8.16 -1.87 -16.96
CA LEU A 12 8.62 -1.67 -15.58
C LEU A 12 9.32 -0.31 -15.41
N ALA A 13 10.10 0.12 -16.39
CA ALA A 13 10.73 1.44 -16.39
C ALA A 13 9.70 2.56 -16.45
N GLU A 14 8.64 2.41 -17.27
CA GLU A 14 7.53 3.35 -17.35
C GLU A 14 6.80 3.43 -15.99
N ILE A 15 6.42 2.30 -15.39
CA ILE A 15 5.77 2.23 -14.07
C ILE A 15 6.64 2.92 -13.02
N ARG A 16 7.95 2.63 -13.01
CA ARG A 16 8.88 3.25 -12.07
C ARG A 16 8.86 4.79 -12.18
N SER A 17 8.83 5.32 -13.41
CA SER A 17 8.81 6.78 -13.63
C SER A 17 7.57 7.46 -13.03
N LEU A 18 6.46 6.75 -12.89
CA LEU A 18 5.23 7.26 -12.25
C LEU A 18 5.40 7.49 -10.74
N HIS A 19 6.35 6.80 -10.12
CA HIS A 19 6.66 6.93 -8.69
C HIS A 19 7.80 7.90 -8.41
N GLU A 20 8.31 8.59 -9.43
CA GLU A 20 9.39 9.56 -9.30
C GLU A 20 8.83 10.98 -9.30
N GLY A 21 9.36 11.85 -8.42
CA GLY A 21 8.96 13.27 -8.38
C GLY A 21 9.24 13.90 -7.02
N PRO A 22 9.45 15.23 -6.99
CA PRO A 22 9.79 15.95 -5.76
C PRO A 22 8.66 16.02 -4.75
N ASP A 23 7.43 15.72 -5.18
CA ASP A 23 6.23 15.78 -4.35
C ASP A 23 5.92 14.45 -3.65
N ARG A 24 6.65 13.37 -4.00
CA ARG A 24 6.52 12.05 -3.40
C ARG A 24 7.50 11.88 -2.26
N GLY A 25 7.01 11.96 -1.03
CA GLY A 25 7.82 11.75 0.17
C GLY A 25 7.89 10.28 0.59
N TYR A 26 6.73 9.67 0.78
CA TYR A 26 6.60 8.25 1.10
C TYR A 26 6.18 7.42 -0.10
N HIS A 27 5.17 7.87 -0.88
CA HIS A 27 4.62 7.12 -2.03
C HIS A 27 5.53 7.21 -3.26
N ALA A 28 6.86 7.15 -3.03
CA ALA A 28 7.91 7.08 -4.05
C ALA A 28 8.24 5.62 -4.40
N TRP A 29 9.09 5.40 -5.40
CA TRP A 29 9.49 4.06 -5.85
C TRP A 29 10.01 3.13 -4.74
N SER A 30 10.57 3.68 -3.66
CA SER A 30 11.00 2.91 -2.49
C SER A 30 9.87 2.13 -1.83
N HIS A 31 8.62 2.63 -1.89
CA HIS A 31 7.46 1.96 -1.32
C HIS A 31 7.13 0.66 -2.08
N PRO A 32 6.79 0.66 -3.38
CA PRO A 32 6.57 -0.60 -4.10
C PRO A 32 7.78 -1.53 -4.07
N LEU A 33 9.02 -1.01 -4.05
CA LEU A 33 10.21 -1.84 -3.93
C LEU A 33 10.26 -2.60 -2.59
N ALA A 34 9.89 -1.95 -1.48
CA ALA A 34 9.81 -2.60 -0.17
C ALA A 34 8.72 -3.70 -0.16
N LEU A 35 7.56 -3.44 -0.78
CA LEU A 35 6.48 -4.42 -0.89
C LEU A 35 6.87 -5.62 -1.75
N LEU A 36 7.61 -5.41 -2.84
CA LEU A 36 8.14 -6.51 -3.66
C LEU A 36 9.07 -7.42 -2.86
N GLY A 37 9.89 -6.86 -1.97
CA GLY A 37 10.71 -7.65 -1.06
C GLY A 37 9.88 -8.52 -0.09
N LEU A 38 8.74 -8.02 0.37
CA LEU A 38 7.81 -8.80 1.19
C LEU A 38 7.06 -9.85 0.37
N LEU A 39 6.70 -9.53 -0.88
CA LEU A 39 6.07 -10.48 -1.80
C LEU A 39 6.98 -11.69 -2.04
N ASP A 40 8.28 -11.49 -2.22
CA ASP A 40 9.23 -12.58 -2.44
C ASP A 40 9.25 -13.59 -1.27
N GLU A 41 8.93 -13.15 -0.05
CA GLU A 41 8.85 -14.02 1.15
C GLU A 41 7.59 -14.91 1.14
N VAL A 42 6.48 -14.46 0.54
CA VAL A 42 5.15 -15.10 0.66
C VAL A 42 4.55 -15.54 -0.66
N ALA A 43 5.22 -15.28 -1.79
CA ALA A 43 4.69 -15.57 -3.13
C ALA A 43 4.25 -17.03 -3.32
N GLY A 44 4.91 -17.97 -2.63
CA GLY A 44 4.59 -19.40 -2.69
C GLY A 44 3.26 -19.78 -2.01
N ASP A 45 2.72 -18.90 -1.18
CA ASP A 45 1.48 -19.13 -0.43
C ASP A 45 0.27 -18.38 -1.04
N LEU A 46 0.50 -17.61 -2.14
CA LEU A 46 -0.54 -16.86 -2.83
C LEU A 46 -1.16 -17.65 -3.99
N ASP A 47 -2.45 -17.42 -4.22
CA ASP A 47 -3.18 -18.01 -5.34
C ASP A 47 -2.82 -17.35 -6.68
N ASP A 48 -2.61 -16.01 -6.69
CA ASP A 48 -2.19 -15.25 -7.87
C ASP A 48 -1.11 -14.20 -7.52
N PRO A 49 0.15 -14.63 -7.33
CA PRO A 49 1.25 -13.72 -7.02
C PRO A 49 1.53 -12.70 -8.13
N LEU A 50 1.14 -12.98 -9.38
CA LEU A 50 1.25 -12.02 -10.48
C LEU A 50 0.28 -10.85 -10.30
N ALA A 51 -0.97 -11.12 -9.93
CA ALA A 51 -1.95 -10.08 -9.62
C ALA A 51 -1.49 -9.19 -8.46
N VAL A 52 -0.96 -9.80 -7.39
CA VAL A 52 -0.41 -9.07 -6.25
C VAL A 52 0.80 -8.22 -6.66
N ARG A 53 1.72 -8.76 -7.47
CA ARG A 53 2.85 -7.99 -8.01
C ARG A 53 2.39 -6.78 -8.82
N CYS A 54 1.41 -6.95 -9.70
CA CYS A 54 0.83 -5.86 -10.49
C CYS A 54 0.20 -4.79 -9.59
N ALA A 55 -0.54 -5.20 -8.57
CA ALA A 55 -1.13 -4.28 -7.61
C ALA A 55 -0.07 -3.51 -6.83
N ILE A 56 0.98 -4.16 -6.33
CA ILE A 56 2.12 -3.51 -5.66
C ILE A 56 2.71 -2.41 -6.53
N LEU A 57 2.93 -2.69 -7.80
CA LEU A 57 3.58 -1.75 -8.72
C LEU A 57 2.70 -0.56 -9.09
N LEU A 58 1.37 -0.69 -9.01
CA LEU A 58 0.44 0.28 -9.61
C LEU A 58 -0.56 0.91 -8.64
N HIS A 59 -0.71 0.44 -7.37
CA HIS A 59 -1.75 0.99 -6.48
C HIS A 59 -1.58 2.50 -6.22
N ASP A 60 -0.35 2.97 -6.13
CA ASP A 60 0.00 4.37 -5.92
C ASP A 60 0.61 5.04 -7.16
N ALA A 61 0.46 4.45 -8.36
CA ALA A 61 1.00 5.02 -9.59
C ALA A 61 0.41 6.42 -9.86
N ILE A 62 -0.86 6.63 -9.58
CA ILE A 62 -1.49 7.94 -9.49
C ILE A 62 -1.60 8.32 -8.02
N TYR A 63 -0.92 9.38 -7.62
CA TYR A 63 -0.96 9.87 -6.25
C TYR A 63 -0.94 11.41 -6.24
N GLU A 64 -2.05 11.99 -5.88
CA GLU A 64 -2.22 13.42 -5.65
C GLU A 64 -2.78 13.61 -4.23
N PRO A 65 -2.00 14.18 -3.29
CA PRO A 65 -2.47 14.43 -1.94
C PRO A 65 -3.81 15.18 -1.94
N ARG A 66 -4.71 14.84 -1.03
CA ARG A 66 -6.06 15.43 -0.88
C ARG A 66 -7.10 15.01 -1.95
N ARG A 67 -6.74 14.18 -2.92
CA ARG A 67 -7.76 13.55 -3.79
C ARG A 67 -8.31 12.29 -3.13
N ALA A 68 -9.55 11.97 -3.46
CA ALA A 68 -10.25 10.78 -2.95
C ALA A 68 -10.44 9.70 -4.03
N ASP A 69 -9.83 9.87 -5.21
CA ASP A 69 -9.97 8.99 -6.38
C ASP A 69 -8.64 8.48 -6.93
N ASN A 70 -7.55 8.57 -6.13
CA ASN A 70 -6.22 8.11 -6.55
C ASN A 70 -6.24 6.61 -6.90
N GLU A 71 -6.85 5.79 -6.06
CA GLU A 71 -6.92 4.35 -6.20
C GLU A 71 -7.75 3.95 -7.45
N THR A 72 -8.88 4.61 -7.68
CA THR A 72 -9.68 4.40 -8.90
C THR A 72 -8.89 4.76 -10.15
N ARG A 73 -8.17 5.89 -10.14
CA ARG A 73 -7.33 6.33 -11.27
C ARG A 73 -6.13 5.40 -11.49
N SER A 74 -5.54 4.89 -10.42
CA SER A 74 -4.46 3.90 -10.46
C SER A 74 -4.97 2.58 -11.04
N ALA A 75 -6.16 2.13 -10.66
CA ALA A 75 -6.81 0.94 -11.21
C ALA A 75 -7.12 1.09 -12.71
N GLU A 76 -7.61 2.26 -13.15
CA GLU A 76 -7.82 2.57 -14.56
C GLU A 76 -6.50 2.60 -15.35
N LEU A 77 -5.44 3.14 -14.74
CA LEU A 77 -4.10 3.12 -15.33
C LEU A 77 -3.58 1.70 -15.47
N ALA A 78 -3.68 0.88 -14.41
CA ALA A 78 -3.30 -0.52 -14.41
C ALA A 78 -4.00 -1.28 -15.54
N ARG A 79 -5.31 -1.07 -15.72
CA ARG A 79 -6.06 -1.66 -16.84
C ARG A 79 -5.44 -1.32 -18.19
N ARG A 80 -5.10 -0.05 -18.43
CA ARG A 80 -4.53 0.38 -19.73
C ARG A 80 -3.11 -0.15 -19.97
N MET A 81 -2.29 -0.20 -18.92
CA MET A 81 -0.88 -0.59 -19.02
C MET A 81 -0.69 -2.11 -19.13
N LEU A 82 -1.58 -2.87 -18.51
CA LEU A 82 -1.44 -4.32 -18.38
C LEU A 82 -2.35 -5.11 -19.35
N ASP A 83 -3.25 -4.44 -20.07
CA ASP A 83 -4.12 -5.07 -21.06
C ASP A 83 -3.27 -5.77 -22.16
N GLY A 84 -3.55 -7.07 -22.36
CA GLY A 84 -2.76 -7.91 -23.28
C GLY A 84 -1.33 -8.24 -22.82
N VAL A 85 -0.87 -7.72 -21.67
CA VAL A 85 0.47 -8.00 -21.10
C VAL A 85 0.40 -9.14 -20.09
N VAL A 86 -0.64 -9.15 -19.24
CA VAL A 86 -0.87 -10.20 -18.25
C VAL A 86 -2.19 -10.92 -18.53
N PRO A 87 -2.41 -12.14 -17.97
CA PRO A 87 -3.69 -12.82 -18.09
C PRO A 87 -4.85 -11.94 -17.57
N GLU A 88 -5.99 -11.95 -18.27
CA GLU A 88 -7.15 -11.13 -17.92
C GLU A 88 -7.65 -11.38 -16.48
N VAL A 89 -7.57 -12.63 -16.02
CA VAL A 89 -7.94 -12.99 -14.63
C VAL A 89 -7.03 -12.27 -13.63
N SER A 90 -5.71 -12.32 -13.85
CA SER A 90 -4.74 -11.64 -12.98
C SER A 90 -4.90 -10.12 -13.04
N LEU A 91 -5.19 -9.55 -14.20
CA LEU A 91 -5.49 -8.13 -14.35
C LEU A 91 -6.74 -7.73 -13.55
N ALA A 92 -7.81 -8.50 -13.66
CA ALA A 92 -9.05 -8.23 -12.92
C ALA A 92 -8.84 -8.31 -11.40
N ARG A 93 -8.04 -9.27 -10.92
CA ARG A 93 -7.65 -9.39 -9.50
C ARG A 93 -6.80 -8.20 -9.07
N ALA A 94 -5.77 -7.83 -9.85
CA ALA A 94 -4.91 -6.69 -9.56
C ALA A 94 -5.71 -5.38 -9.41
N ILE A 95 -6.69 -5.14 -10.25
CA ILE A 95 -7.57 -3.98 -10.19
C ILE A 95 -8.35 -3.96 -8.86
N ARG A 96 -8.94 -5.09 -8.45
CA ARG A 96 -9.66 -5.16 -7.16
C ARG A 96 -8.73 -4.95 -5.96
N LEU A 97 -7.50 -5.45 -6.03
CA LEU A 97 -6.48 -5.22 -5.01
C LEU A 97 -6.18 -3.71 -4.90
N ILE A 98 -5.94 -3.04 -6.03
CA ILE A 98 -5.68 -1.58 -6.06
C ILE A 98 -6.85 -0.81 -5.45
N GLU A 99 -8.08 -1.09 -5.87
CA GLU A 99 -9.27 -0.40 -5.35
C GLU A 99 -9.48 -0.62 -3.85
N ALA A 100 -9.07 -1.79 -3.31
CA ALA A 100 -9.20 -2.11 -1.89
C ALA A 100 -8.31 -1.24 -1.00
N THR A 101 -7.21 -0.68 -1.51
CA THR A 101 -6.31 0.20 -0.73
C THR A 101 -6.98 1.52 -0.33
N GLN A 102 -8.03 1.96 -1.04
CA GLN A 102 -8.79 3.17 -0.69
C GLN A 102 -9.34 3.12 0.74
N ARG A 103 -9.76 1.94 1.20
CA ARG A 103 -10.33 1.74 2.54
C ARG A 103 -9.50 0.84 3.41
N HIS A 104 -8.49 0.19 2.85
CA HIS A 104 -7.73 -0.90 3.48
C HIS A 104 -8.70 -1.89 4.16
N ALA A 105 -9.61 -2.43 3.37
CA ALA A 105 -10.66 -3.35 3.82
C ALA A 105 -10.95 -4.39 2.73
N ILE A 106 -11.21 -5.62 3.14
CA ILE A 106 -11.63 -6.69 2.24
C ILE A 106 -13.14 -6.57 2.01
N PRO A 107 -13.63 -6.41 0.75
CA PRO A 107 -15.05 -6.36 0.44
C PRO A 107 -15.77 -7.64 0.89
N ASP A 108 -17.02 -7.51 1.36
CA ASP A 108 -17.81 -8.65 1.83
C ASP A 108 -18.19 -9.62 0.70
N ASP A 109 -18.36 -9.09 -0.50
CA ASP A 109 -18.73 -9.82 -1.73
C ASP A 109 -17.54 -10.39 -2.51
N LEU A 110 -16.30 -10.23 -1.99
CA LEU A 110 -15.11 -10.75 -2.65
C LEU A 110 -15.13 -12.28 -2.71
N PRO A 111 -14.82 -12.91 -3.87
CA PRO A 111 -14.65 -14.35 -3.99
C PRO A 111 -13.69 -14.93 -2.95
N ALA A 112 -14.01 -16.15 -2.46
CA ALA A 112 -13.27 -16.75 -1.35
C ALA A 112 -11.79 -17.01 -1.68
N ASP A 113 -11.50 -17.37 -2.94
CA ASP A 113 -10.15 -17.61 -3.48
C ASP A 113 -9.32 -16.35 -3.67
N GLU A 114 -9.93 -15.16 -3.56
CA GLU A 114 -9.21 -13.88 -3.65
C GLU A 114 -8.97 -13.25 -2.28
N ARG A 115 -9.68 -13.69 -1.23
CA ARG A 115 -9.59 -13.09 0.11
C ARG A 115 -8.23 -13.24 0.75
N GLY A 116 -7.57 -14.39 0.52
CA GLY A 116 -6.23 -14.67 1.05
C GLY A 116 -5.20 -13.69 0.51
N ASP A 117 -5.11 -13.58 -0.80
CA ASP A 117 -4.18 -12.70 -1.50
C ASP A 117 -4.44 -11.23 -1.18
N MET A 118 -5.71 -10.82 -1.14
CA MET A 118 -6.07 -9.45 -0.78
C MET A 118 -5.66 -9.11 0.66
N GLY A 119 -5.90 -10.03 1.60
CA GLY A 119 -5.46 -9.84 2.98
C GLY A 119 -3.95 -9.67 3.10
N VAL A 120 -3.18 -10.50 2.42
CA VAL A 120 -1.71 -10.42 2.41
C VAL A 120 -1.23 -9.14 1.73
N PHE A 121 -1.84 -8.74 0.61
CA PHE A 121 -1.48 -7.50 -0.08
C PHE A 121 -1.73 -6.26 0.78
N LEU A 122 -2.91 -6.15 1.40
CA LEU A 122 -3.23 -5.04 2.31
C LEU A 122 -2.32 -5.02 3.54
N ASP A 123 -1.91 -6.19 4.03
CA ASP A 123 -0.94 -6.31 5.12
C ASP A 123 0.45 -5.82 4.71
N MET A 124 0.89 -6.14 3.49
CA MET A 124 2.15 -5.62 2.95
C MET A 124 2.11 -4.10 2.83
N ASP A 125 1.03 -3.54 2.32
CA ASP A 125 0.87 -2.09 2.14
C ASP A 125 0.93 -1.35 3.49
N LEU A 126 0.28 -1.88 4.51
CA LEU A 126 0.32 -1.34 5.87
C LEU A 126 1.55 -1.78 6.69
N SER A 127 2.49 -2.54 6.11
CA SER A 127 3.65 -3.07 6.85
C SER A 127 4.52 -2.00 7.49
N ILE A 128 4.58 -0.82 6.89
CA ILE A 128 5.32 0.34 7.39
C ILE A 128 4.86 0.77 8.80
N LEU A 129 3.59 0.57 9.13
CA LEU A 129 3.07 0.88 10.47
C LEU A 129 3.77 0.03 11.54
N GLY A 130 4.13 -1.22 11.19
CA GLY A 130 4.83 -2.16 12.06
C GLY A 130 6.36 -2.18 11.89
N ALA A 131 6.93 -1.24 11.15
CA ALA A 131 8.37 -1.13 10.96
C ALA A 131 9.10 -0.69 12.25
N ALA A 132 10.44 -0.76 12.23
CA ALA A 132 11.26 -0.19 13.31
C ALA A 132 10.93 1.30 13.52
N PRO A 133 11.01 1.82 14.75
CA PRO A 133 10.59 3.19 15.06
C PRO A 133 11.18 4.26 14.13
N GLU A 134 12.45 4.12 13.76
CA GLU A 134 13.15 5.07 12.89
C GLU A 134 12.59 5.06 11.46
N ALA A 135 12.23 3.88 10.94
CA ALA A 135 11.62 3.74 9.62
C ALA A 135 10.18 4.27 9.62
N PHE A 136 9.44 4.03 10.69
CA PHE A 136 8.10 4.60 10.86
C PHE A 136 8.17 6.14 10.98
N ASP A 137 9.14 6.70 11.69
CA ASP A 137 9.31 8.16 11.80
C ASP A 137 9.68 8.78 10.45
N ALA A 138 10.51 8.11 9.65
CA ALA A 138 10.81 8.52 8.28
C ALA A 138 9.55 8.49 7.39
N TYR A 139 8.69 7.48 7.53
CA TYR A 139 7.39 7.43 6.86
C TYR A 139 6.50 8.60 7.24
N GLU A 140 6.33 8.91 8.54
CA GLU A 140 5.54 10.05 9.00
C GLU A 140 6.09 11.38 8.44
N ALA A 141 7.42 11.55 8.39
CA ALA A 141 8.05 12.71 7.78
C ALA A 141 7.79 12.77 6.26
N GLY A 142 7.82 11.64 5.56
CA GLY A 142 7.47 11.54 4.14
C GLY A 142 6.02 11.97 3.87
N VAL A 143 5.08 11.45 4.65
CA VAL A 143 3.66 11.85 4.56
C VAL A 143 3.51 13.34 4.87
N ARG A 144 4.20 13.88 5.88
CA ARG A 144 4.17 15.32 6.17
C ARG A 144 4.69 16.16 5.00
N HIS A 145 5.73 15.70 4.31
CA HIS A 145 6.26 16.36 3.12
C HIS A 145 5.23 16.40 1.99
N GLU A 146 4.52 15.33 1.73
CA GLU A 146 3.48 15.25 0.70
C GLU A 146 2.31 16.21 0.99
N TYR A 147 1.99 16.39 2.26
CA TYR A 147 0.95 17.32 2.72
C TYR A 147 1.48 18.67 3.18
N ARG A 148 2.69 19.10 2.73
CA ARG A 148 3.34 20.34 3.18
C ARG A 148 2.52 21.62 2.97
N GLU A 149 1.62 21.61 1.97
CA GLU A 149 0.70 22.72 1.69
C GLU A 149 -0.45 22.82 2.72
N VAL A 150 -0.67 21.76 3.52
CA VAL A 150 -1.68 21.76 4.57
C VAL A 150 -1.12 22.41 5.82
N PRO A 151 -1.79 23.44 6.40
CA PRO A 151 -1.37 24.06 7.65
C PRO A 151 -1.12 23.02 8.74
N GLU A 152 -0.07 23.21 9.54
CA GLU A 152 0.41 22.23 10.53
C GLU A 152 -0.69 21.74 11.47
N ALA A 153 -1.49 22.64 12.03
CA ALA A 153 -2.58 22.27 12.95
C ALA A 153 -3.63 21.36 12.29
N LEU A 154 -3.98 21.65 11.02
CA LEU A 154 -4.94 20.82 10.27
C LEU A 154 -4.36 19.48 9.88
N PHE A 155 -3.07 19.44 9.50
CA PHE A 155 -2.38 18.20 9.21
C PHE A 155 -2.34 17.30 10.46
N ARG A 156 -1.88 17.83 11.60
CA ARG A 156 -1.81 17.10 12.87
C ARG A 156 -3.16 16.51 13.28
N GLN A 157 -4.22 17.33 13.20
CA GLN A 157 -5.58 16.88 13.51
C GLN A 157 -6.03 15.76 12.58
N GLY A 158 -5.89 15.93 11.27
CA GLY A 158 -6.30 14.96 10.27
C GLY A 158 -5.49 13.67 10.36
N ARG A 159 -4.17 13.78 10.52
CA ARG A 159 -3.28 12.62 10.66
C ARG A 159 -3.58 11.81 11.91
N ALA A 160 -3.73 12.46 13.05
CA ALA A 160 -4.11 11.80 14.30
C ALA A 160 -5.43 11.03 14.14
N ALA A 161 -6.45 11.64 13.53
CA ALA A 161 -7.75 10.97 13.31
C ALA A 161 -7.65 9.74 12.38
N ILE A 162 -6.73 9.74 11.39
CA ILE A 162 -6.47 8.56 10.54
C ILE A 162 -5.83 7.45 11.36
N LEU A 163 -4.78 7.76 12.15
CA LEU A 163 -4.07 6.78 12.96
C LEU A 163 -4.96 6.21 14.08
N GLU A 164 -5.82 7.04 14.68
CA GLU A 164 -6.81 6.62 15.68
C GLU A 164 -7.77 5.58 15.09
N ARG A 165 -8.31 5.81 13.87
CA ARG A 165 -9.19 4.84 13.19
C ARG A 165 -8.51 3.50 12.92
N PHE A 166 -7.21 3.50 12.59
CA PHE A 166 -6.45 2.25 12.49
C PHE A 166 -6.35 1.58 13.86
N LEU A 167 -6.03 2.32 14.91
CA LEU A 167 -5.86 1.77 16.26
C LEU A 167 -7.16 1.21 16.87
N GLU A 168 -8.33 1.72 16.44
CA GLU A 168 -9.66 1.24 16.85
C GLU A 168 -10.03 -0.12 16.23
N ARG A 169 -9.34 -0.56 15.15
CA ARG A 169 -9.61 -1.87 14.55
C ARG A 169 -9.27 -2.97 15.55
N GLU A 170 -10.08 -4.03 15.60
CA GLU A 170 -9.82 -5.23 16.40
C GLU A 170 -8.47 -5.85 16.02
N ALA A 171 -8.19 -5.97 14.71
CA ALA A 171 -6.90 -6.31 14.14
C ALA A 171 -6.55 -5.31 13.04
N LEU A 172 -5.29 -4.88 12.99
CA LEU A 172 -4.78 -4.02 11.92
C LEU A 172 -4.54 -4.80 10.64
N TYR A 173 -4.10 -6.06 10.79
CA TYR A 173 -3.71 -6.94 9.70
C TYR A 173 -4.69 -8.10 9.53
N PHE A 174 -4.85 -8.54 8.29
CA PHE A 174 -5.86 -9.55 7.90
C PHE A 174 -5.31 -10.97 7.99
N SER A 175 -4.07 -11.19 7.51
CA SER A 175 -3.46 -12.50 7.46
C SER A 175 -2.81 -12.91 8.79
N PRO A 176 -2.66 -14.21 9.08
CA PRO A 176 -1.85 -14.68 10.20
C PRO A 176 -0.39 -14.21 10.13
N TRP A 177 0.18 -14.15 8.91
CA TRP A 177 1.54 -13.66 8.66
C TRP A 177 1.69 -12.19 9.05
N GLY A 178 0.81 -11.32 8.57
CA GLY A 178 0.84 -9.88 8.88
C GLY A 178 0.63 -9.62 10.36
N ARG A 179 -0.32 -10.30 11.00
CA ARG A 179 -0.57 -10.17 12.44
C ARG A 179 0.62 -10.58 13.28
N ALA A 180 1.23 -11.74 12.97
CA ALA A 180 2.38 -12.23 13.73
C ALA A 180 3.58 -11.27 13.64
N ARG A 181 3.77 -10.63 12.48
CA ARG A 181 4.95 -9.82 12.19
C ARG A 181 4.79 -8.36 12.59
N PHE A 182 3.64 -7.76 12.33
CA PHE A 182 3.47 -6.32 12.34
C PHE A 182 2.50 -5.80 13.41
N GLU A 183 1.56 -6.60 13.92
CA GLU A 183 0.46 -6.09 14.76
C GLU A 183 0.94 -5.36 16.03
N ALA A 184 1.81 -5.98 16.82
CA ALA A 184 2.24 -5.40 18.08
C ALA A 184 3.12 -4.15 17.89
N PRO A 185 4.15 -4.15 17.00
CA PRO A 185 4.94 -2.95 16.74
C PRO A 185 4.11 -1.83 16.09
N ALA A 186 3.17 -2.15 15.18
CA ALA A 186 2.29 -1.14 14.58
C ALA A 186 1.46 -0.41 15.63
N ARG A 187 0.82 -1.15 16.55
CA ARG A 187 0.06 -0.53 17.65
C ARG A 187 0.92 0.34 18.56
N ALA A 188 2.18 -0.03 18.78
CA ALA A 188 3.13 0.79 19.54
C ALA A 188 3.47 2.10 18.80
N ASN A 189 3.81 2.01 17.51
CA ASN A 189 4.10 3.16 16.67
C ASN A 189 2.91 4.11 16.55
N LEU A 190 1.71 3.58 16.31
CA LEU A 190 0.49 4.38 16.21
C LEU A 190 0.23 5.17 17.49
N ARG A 191 0.31 4.53 18.67
CA ARG A 191 0.12 5.22 19.95
C ARG A 191 1.14 6.33 20.17
N ARG A 192 2.41 6.07 19.84
CA ARG A 192 3.49 7.05 19.95
C ARG A 192 3.27 8.25 19.04
N SER A 193 2.92 8.01 17.78
CA SER A 193 2.65 9.07 16.80
C SER A 193 1.42 9.90 17.17
N ILE A 194 0.31 9.26 17.55
CA ILE A 194 -0.89 9.95 18.02
C ILE A 194 -0.58 10.86 19.22
N ALA A 195 0.19 10.36 20.19
CA ALA A 195 0.59 11.17 21.33
C ALA A 195 1.41 12.40 20.92
N ALA A 196 2.36 12.25 19.99
CA ALA A 196 3.15 13.35 19.46
C ALA A 196 2.31 14.35 18.65
N LEU A 197 1.35 13.88 17.83
CA LEU A 197 0.45 14.73 17.05
C LEU A 197 -0.55 15.49 17.92
N ARG A 198 -0.91 14.98 19.09
CA ARG A 198 -1.85 15.59 20.04
C ARG A 198 -1.15 16.45 21.12
N ALA A 199 0.17 16.38 21.24
CA ALA A 199 0.92 17.27 22.13
C ALA A 199 0.85 18.71 21.62
N ASP A 200 0.70 19.68 22.53
CA ASP A 200 0.64 21.14 22.22
C ASP A 200 1.94 21.66 21.62
#